data_b5282efb4752eee66dcf071ca374a536
#
_entry.id   b5282efb4752eee66dcf071ca374a536
#
_cell.length_a   1.000
_cell.length_b   1.000
_cell.length_c   1.000
_cell.angle_alpha   90.00
_cell.angle_beta   90.00
_cell.angle_gamma   90.00
#
_symmetry.space_group_name_H-M   'P 1'
#
loop_
_entity.id
_entity.type
_entity.pdbx_description
1 polymer ?
#
loop_
_entity_poly.entity_id
_entity_poly.type
_entity_poly.pdbx_seq_one_letter_code
_entity_poly.pdbx_strand_id
1 'polypeptide(L)'
;SLMLRPDLFGAVVSAVPLLDMKRFNKLLNGASWVSEYGNPDIPEDWAYMKKWSPYQLVAKDGDYGEPFFWTTTRDDRVHPGHARKMVAKMISQGHPVLYFENTEGGHGAGSTNAQSARTTALQYAYLWRMLR
;
A
#
# COMPACT_ATOMS: atom_id res chain seq x y z
N SER A 1 -9.61 -3.89 0.77
CA SER A 1 -10.49 -4.06 1.95
C SER A 1 -10.70 -2.75 2.68
N LEU A 2 -9.66 -2.07 3.23
CA LEU A 2 -9.79 -0.83 4.02
C LEU A 2 -10.63 0.26 3.33
N MET A 3 -10.36 0.54 2.05
CA MET A 3 -11.07 1.60 1.32
C MET A 3 -12.55 1.30 1.05
N LEU A 4 -12.96 0.04 1.11
CA LEU A 4 -14.34 -0.38 0.87
C LEU A 4 -15.15 -0.62 2.16
N ARG A 5 -14.48 -1.07 3.20
CA ARG A 5 -15.09 -1.41 4.49
C ARG A 5 -14.17 -0.99 5.64
N PRO A 6 -13.95 0.32 5.81
CA PRO A 6 -13.10 0.82 6.89
C PRO A 6 -13.63 0.45 8.28
N ASP A 7 -14.92 0.31 8.41
CA ASP A 7 -15.64 -0.09 9.64
C ASP A 7 -15.20 -1.45 10.21
N LEU A 8 -14.52 -2.28 9.42
CA LEU A 8 -14.08 -3.62 9.85
C LEU A 8 -12.65 -3.63 10.45
N PHE A 9 -11.93 -2.51 10.43
CA PHE A 9 -10.50 -2.49 10.75
C PHE A 9 -10.19 -1.50 11.87
N GLY A 10 -9.75 -1.99 13.03
CA GLY A 10 -9.23 -1.16 14.12
C GLY A 10 -7.77 -0.72 13.91
N ALA A 11 -7.00 -1.47 13.12
CA ALA A 11 -5.63 -1.15 12.74
C ALA A 11 -5.27 -1.81 11.41
N VAL A 12 -4.49 -1.13 10.57
CA VAL A 12 -4.06 -1.66 9.26
C VAL A 12 -2.59 -1.41 9.04
N VAL A 13 -1.83 -2.48 8.82
CA VAL A 13 -0.46 -2.43 8.30
C VAL A 13 -0.49 -2.83 6.83
N SER A 14 0.01 -1.95 5.97
CA SER A 14 0.10 -2.17 4.52
C SER A 14 1.57 -2.23 4.11
N ALA A 15 2.08 -3.45 3.95
CA ALA A 15 3.47 -3.75 3.68
C ALA A 15 3.73 -3.90 2.18
N VAL A 16 4.71 -3.18 1.64
CA VAL A 16 5.12 -3.23 0.22
C VAL A 16 3.93 -3.31 -0.75
N PRO A 17 2.95 -2.41 -0.64
CA PRO A 17 1.62 -2.61 -1.18
C PRO A 17 1.49 -2.29 -2.66
N LEU A 18 0.65 -3.07 -3.36
CA LEU A 18 0.17 -2.79 -4.71
C LEU A 18 -1.17 -2.03 -4.62
N LEU A 19 -1.18 -0.74 -4.91
CA LEU A 19 -2.32 0.14 -4.61
C LEU A 19 -2.92 0.86 -5.80
N ASP A 20 -2.12 1.24 -6.80
CA ASP A 20 -2.59 1.94 -8.00
C ASP A 20 -2.74 0.95 -9.15
N MET A 21 -3.91 0.33 -9.22
CA MET A 21 -4.19 -0.67 -10.26
C MET A 21 -4.36 -0.07 -11.66
N LYS A 22 -4.52 1.26 -11.77
CA LYS A 22 -4.54 1.92 -13.09
C LYS A 22 -3.17 1.93 -13.77
N ARG A 23 -2.10 1.85 -12.96
CA ARG A 23 -0.70 1.99 -13.44
C ARG A 23 0.19 0.80 -13.12
N PHE A 24 -0.31 -0.20 -12.39
CA PHE A 24 0.53 -1.30 -11.92
C PHE A 24 1.25 -2.02 -13.05
N ASN A 25 0.60 -2.19 -14.19
CA ASN A 25 1.16 -2.91 -15.35
C ASN A 25 2.34 -2.20 -16.03
N LYS A 26 2.60 -0.94 -15.65
CA LYS A 26 3.71 -0.11 -16.19
C LYS A 26 4.85 0.08 -15.17
N LEU A 27 4.75 -0.55 -14.01
CA LEU A 27 5.66 -0.34 -12.88
C LEU A 27 6.32 -1.66 -12.47
N LEU A 28 7.64 -1.77 -12.69
CA LEU A 28 8.46 -2.94 -12.38
C LEU A 28 7.82 -4.25 -12.88
N ASN A 29 7.63 -5.24 -11.99
CA ASN A 29 7.09 -6.54 -12.37
C ASN A 29 5.57 -6.56 -12.61
N GLY A 30 4.89 -5.42 -12.50
CA GLY A 30 3.44 -5.34 -12.63
C GLY A 30 2.88 -5.91 -13.93
N ALA A 31 3.60 -5.78 -15.05
CA ALA A 31 3.17 -6.35 -16.33
C ALA A 31 2.97 -7.87 -16.27
N SER A 32 3.73 -8.59 -15.44
CA SER A 32 3.61 -10.03 -15.27
C SER A 32 2.33 -10.47 -14.55
N TRP A 33 1.63 -9.55 -13.86
CA TRP A 33 0.42 -9.82 -13.09
C TRP A 33 -0.87 -9.47 -13.83
N VAL A 34 -0.77 -9.05 -15.11
CA VAL A 34 -1.95 -8.71 -15.92
C VAL A 34 -2.88 -9.91 -16.11
N SER A 35 -2.32 -11.11 -16.23
CA SER A 35 -3.12 -12.34 -16.33
C SER A 35 -3.94 -12.66 -15.06
N GLU A 36 -3.50 -12.16 -13.91
CA GLU A 36 -4.17 -12.35 -12.62
C GLU A 36 -5.22 -11.27 -12.33
N TYR A 37 -4.87 -10.00 -12.57
CA TYR A 37 -5.69 -8.85 -12.16
C TYR A 37 -6.52 -8.24 -13.29
N GLY A 38 -6.17 -8.49 -14.54
CA GLY A 38 -6.70 -7.80 -15.71
C GLY A 38 -5.77 -6.71 -16.23
N ASN A 39 -6.03 -6.22 -17.44
CA ASN A 39 -5.26 -5.17 -18.08
C ASN A 39 -5.97 -3.81 -17.92
N PRO A 40 -5.43 -2.85 -17.14
CA PRO A 40 -6.07 -1.55 -16.94
C PRO A 40 -6.10 -0.65 -18.19
N ASP A 41 -5.40 -1.04 -19.26
CA ASP A 41 -5.46 -0.34 -20.55
C ASP A 41 -6.64 -0.81 -21.40
N ILE A 42 -7.30 -1.94 -21.06
CA ILE A 42 -8.54 -2.42 -21.65
C ILE A 42 -9.72 -1.81 -20.87
N PRO A 43 -10.66 -1.09 -21.53
CA PRO A 43 -11.74 -0.39 -20.84
C PRO A 43 -12.63 -1.31 -19.99
N GLU A 44 -12.92 -2.51 -20.45
CA GLU A 44 -13.76 -3.51 -19.76
C GLU A 44 -13.09 -3.99 -18.47
N ASP A 45 -11.80 -4.33 -18.53
CA ASP A 45 -11.02 -4.75 -17.36
C ASP A 45 -10.93 -3.60 -16.36
N TRP A 46 -10.65 -2.39 -16.85
CA TRP A 46 -10.58 -1.21 -15.97
C TRP A 46 -11.92 -0.89 -15.31
N ALA A 47 -13.04 -1.05 -16.01
CA ALA A 47 -14.37 -0.85 -15.45
C ALA A 47 -14.64 -1.75 -14.24
N TYR A 48 -14.05 -2.95 -14.21
CA TYR A 48 -14.05 -3.85 -13.07
C TYR A 48 -13.02 -3.45 -12.01
N MET A 49 -11.76 -3.27 -12.41
CA MET A 49 -10.62 -3.04 -11.50
C MET A 49 -10.77 -1.77 -10.66
N LYS A 50 -11.32 -0.69 -11.23
CA LYS A 50 -11.53 0.57 -10.50
C LYS A 50 -12.44 0.44 -9.28
N LYS A 51 -13.28 -0.61 -9.22
CA LYS A 51 -14.20 -0.86 -8.10
C LYS A 51 -13.49 -1.31 -6.83
N TRP A 52 -12.25 -1.77 -6.94
CA TRP A 52 -11.46 -2.27 -5.82
C TRP A 52 -10.03 -1.73 -5.75
N SER A 53 -9.63 -0.87 -6.68
CA SER A 53 -8.29 -0.27 -6.71
C SER A 53 -8.13 0.76 -5.58
N PRO A 54 -7.27 0.52 -4.58
CA PRO A 54 -7.24 1.35 -3.37
C PRO A 54 -6.93 2.82 -3.64
N TYR A 55 -5.94 3.09 -4.50
CA TYR A 55 -5.52 4.47 -4.79
C TYR A 55 -6.64 5.31 -5.44
N GLN A 56 -7.49 4.69 -6.27
CA GLN A 56 -8.61 5.37 -6.89
C GLN A 56 -9.80 5.52 -5.93
N LEU A 57 -9.96 4.58 -4.99
CA LEU A 57 -11.09 4.56 -4.06
C LEU A 57 -10.93 5.49 -2.87
N VAL A 58 -9.70 5.81 -2.44
CA VAL A 58 -9.51 6.69 -1.28
C VAL A 58 -10.18 8.05 -1.51
N ALA A 59 -11.09 8.42 -0.62
CA ALA A 59 -11.92 9.61 -0.70
C ALA A 59 -11.73 10.51 0.53
N LYS A 60 -11.94 11.81 0.37
CA LYS A 60 -11.71 12.80 1.43
C LYS A 60 -12.60 12.61 2.67
N ASP A 61 -13.80 12.11 2.46
CA ASP A 61 -14.82 11.87 3.50
C ASP A 61 -14.78 10.46 4.09
N GLY A 62 -13.80 9.63 3.69
CA GLY A 62 -13.62 8.29 4.23
C GLY A 62 -13.03 8.31 5.65
N ASP A 63 -13.50 7.45 6.52
CA ASP A 63 -12.94 7.23 7.86
C ASP A 63 -12.06 5.97 7.84
N TYR A 64 -10.77 6.15 7.57
CA TYR A 64 -9.82 5.04 7.41
C TYR A 64 -8.98 4.79 8.67
N GLY A 65 -9.24 5.52 9.76
CA GLY A 65 -8.37 5.52 10.92
C GLY A 65 -6.98 6.07 10.59
N GLU A 66 -5.94 5.55 11.22
CA GLU A 66 -4.55 5.92 10.94
C GLU A 66 -3.77 4.69 10.44
N PRO A 67 -3.88 4.31 9.15
CA PRO A 67 -3.17 3.14 8.64
C PRO A 67 -1.66 3.37 8.58
N PHE A 68 -0.90 2.29 8.76
CA PHE A 68 0.56 2.30 8.64
C PHE A 68 1.00 1.66 7.32
N PHE A 69 1.56 2.46 6.44
CA PHE A 69 2.17 2.00 5.18
C PHE A 69 3.69 1.91 5.35
N TRP A 70 4.28 0.84 4.85
CA TRP A 70 5.71 0.80 4.70
C TRP A 70 6.13 0.14 3.38
N THR A 71 7.28 0.57 2.85
CA THR A 71 7.89 0.01 1.63
C THR A 71 9.41 0.09 1.72
N THR A 72 10.08 -0.37 0.69
CA THR A 72 11.52 -0.22 0.55
C THR A 72 11.84 0.57 -0.72
N THR A 73 12.84 1.45 -0.64
CA THR A 73 13.28 2.27 -1.79
C THR A 73 13.77 1.41 -2.96
N ARG A 74 14.37 0.25 -2.64
CA ARG A 74 14.95 -0.69 -3.60
C ARG A 74 14.05 -1.89 -3.87
N ASP A 75 12.74 -1.76 -3.66
CA ASP A 75 11.82 -2.82 -4.04
C ASP A 75 11.86 -3.02 -5.56
N ASP A 76 12.23 -4.23 -5.96
CA ASP A 76 12.41 -4.64 -7.34
C ASP A 76 11.19 -5.36 -7.94
N ARG A 77 10.16 -5.60 -7.12
CA ARG A 77 8.91 -6.27 -7.52
C ARG A 77 7.74 -5.29 -7.57
N VAL A 78 7.44 -4.63 -6.45
CA VAL A 78 6.35 -3.65 -6.33
C VAL A 78 6.96 -2.27 -6.20
N HIS A 79 6.73 -1.42 -7.18
CA HIS A 79 7.33 -0.09 -7.21
C HIS A 79 6.93 0.73 -5.95
N PRO A 80 7.88 1.32 -5.21
CA PRO A 80 7.61 2.10 -4.00
C PRO A 80 6.68 3.29 -4.23
N GLY A 81 6.53 3.73 -5.47
CA GLY A 81 5.58 4.75 -5.88
C GLY A 81 4.13 4.43 -5.54
N HIS A 82 3.73 3.16 -5.41
CA HIS A 82 2.40 2.78 -4.96
C HIS A 82 2.13 3.32 -3.54
N ALA A 83 3.03 3.03 -2.59
CA ALA A 83 2.91 3.51 -1.22
C ALA A 83 3.07 5.03 -1.13
N ARG A 84 4.11 5.60 -1.76
CA ARG A 84 4.38 7.05 -1.74
C ARG A 84 3.19 7.86 -2.23
N LYS A 85 2.59 7.48 -3.36
CA LYS A 85 1.43 8.17 -3.94
C LYS A 85 0.19 8.05 -3.06
N MET A 86 -0.06 6.86 -2.51
CA MET A 86 -1.20 6.64 -1.63
C MET A 86 -1.11 7.50 -0.37
N VAL A 87 0.05 7.49 0.29
CA VAL A 87 0.30 8.31 1.48
C VAL A 87 0.17 9.80 1.17
N ALA A 88 0.77 10.27 0.08
CA ALA A 88 0.66 11.67 -0.34
C ALA A 88 -0.80 12.07 -0.61
N LYS A 89 -1.58 11.19 -1.26
CA LYS A 89 -3.01 11.43 -1.51
C LYS A 89 -3.81 11.49 -0.21
N MET A 90 -3.59 10.54 0.70
CA MET A 90 -4.27 10.53 2.01
C MET A 90 -3.96 11.81 2.82
N ILE A 91 -2.69 12.21 2.90
CA ILE A 91 -2.28 13.46 3.55
C ILE A 91 -2.97 14.68 2.92
N SER A 92 -3.00 14.76 1.58
CA SER A 92 -3.64 15.87 0.86
C SER A 92 -5.15 15.96 1.09
N GLN A 93 -5.77 14.84 1.45
CA GLN A 93 -7.20 14.75 1.81
C GLN A 93 -7.45 14.99 3.31
N GLY A 94 -6.41 15.14 4.13
CA GLY A 94 -6.51 15.38 5.57
C GLY A 94 -6.60 14.11 6.43
N HIS A 95 -6.32 12.92 5.87
CA HIS A 95 -6.33 11.68 6.64
C HIS A 95 -5.04 11.53 7.47
N PRO A 96 -5.13 11.07 8.72
CA PRO A 96 -3.98 10.60 9.46
C PRO A 96 -3.40 9.35 8.79
N VAL A 97 -2.09 9.27 8.69
CA VAL A 97 -1.39 8.13 8.07
C VAL A 97 0.03 8.06 8.59
N LEU A 98 0.51 6.86 8.88
CA LEU A 98 1.91 6.60 9.18
C LEU A 98 2.61 6.02 7.96
N TYR A 99 3.83 6.47 7.74
CA TYR A 99 4.65 5.99 6.63
C TYR A 99 6.09 5.72 7.05
N PHE A 100 6.61 4.58 6.64
CA PHE A 100 8.03 4.24 6.77
C PHE A 100 8.57 3.70 5.45
N GLU A 101 9.71 4.22 5.03
CA GLU A 101 10.43 3.71 3.87
C GLU A 101 11.83 3.26 4.28
N ASN A 102 12.10 1.97 4.15
CA ASN A 102 13.42 1.41 4.35
C ASN A 102 14.28 1.71 3.10
N THR A 103 15.42 2.34 3.28
CA THR A 103 16.35 2.68 2.19
C THR A 103 17.29 1.53 1.83
N GLU A 104 17.29 0.47 2.62
CA GLU A 104 18.13 -0.71 2.45
C GLU A 104 17.28 -1.97 2.28
N GLY A 105 17.75 -2.91 1.47
CA GLY A 105 17.01 -4.13 1.15
C GLY A 105 16.01 -3.97 0.00
N GLY A 106 15.51 -5.10 -0.50
CA GLY A 106 14.52 -5.19 -1.57
C GLY A 106 13.11 -5.45 -1.06
N HIS A 107 12.30 -6.18 -1.84
CA HIS A 107 10.90 -6.50 -1.52
C HIS A 107 10.71 -7.25 -0.18
N GLY A 108 11.70 -7.98 0.28
CA GLY A 108 11.66 -8.75 1.55
C GLY A 108 11.90 -7.95 2.83
N ALA A 109 11.77 -6.63 2.82
CA ALA A 109 11.83 -5.74 4.00
C ALA A 109 13.22 -5.42 4.57
N GLY A 110 14.28 -6.15 4.26
CA GLY A 110 15.62 -5.88 4.75
C GLY A 110 16.65 -6.82 4.18
N SER A 111 17.90 -6.38 4.12
CA SER A 111 19.04 -7.20 3.69
C SER A 111 19.72 -7.93 4.85
N THR A 112 19.38 -7.58 6.09
CA THR A 112 19.91 -8.19 7.32
C THR A 112 18.80 -8.53 8.31
N ASN A 113 19.09 -9.48 9.22
CA ASN A 113 18.16 -9.84 10.29
C ASN A 113 17.82 -8.63 11.19
N ALA A 114 18.78 -7.75 11.44
CA ALA A 114 18.55 -6.54 12.24
C ALA A 114 17.55 -5.58 11.58
N GLN A 115 17.64 -5.39 10.26
CA GLN A 115 16.68 -4.57 9.50
C GLN A 115 15.29 -5.19 9.49
N SER A 116 15.20 -6.50 9.26
CA SER A 116 13.93 -7.23 9.31
C SER A 116 13.30 -7.15 10.70
N ALA A 117 14.09 -7.34 11.75
CA ALA A 117 13.63 -7.21 13.14
C ALA A 117 13.11 -5.79 13.44
N ARG A 118 13.81 -4.75 12.98
CA ARG A 118 13.37 -3.35 13.14
C ARG A 118 12.03 -3.08 12.44
N THR A 119 11.87 -3.53 11.19
CA THR A 119 10.63 -3.34 10.43
C THR A 119 9.46 -4.08 11.10
N THR A 120 9.71 -5.31 11.60
CA THR A 120 8.73 -6.09 12.34
C THR A 120 8.36 -5.40 13.66
N ALA A 121 9.35 -4.88 14.39
CA ALA A 121 9.12 -4.16 15.66
C ALA A 121 8.26 -2.91 15.45
N LEU A 122 8.47 -2.15 14.36
CA LEU A 122 7.64 -1.00 14.03
C LEU A 122 6.17 -1.39 13.79
N GLN A 123 5.94 -2.50 13.08
CA GLN A 123 4.59 -3.01 12.84
C GLN A 123 3.89 -3.42 14.14
N TYR A 124 4.59 -4.17 15.01
CA TYR A 124 4.03 -4.57 16.30
C TYR A 124 3.81 -3.39 17.24
N ALA A 125 4.71 -2.43 17.30
CA ALA A 125 4.53 -1.22 18.10
C ALA A 125 3.30 -0.41 17.64
N TYR A 126 3.09 -0.31 16.32
CA TYR A 126 1.89 0.30 15.76
C TYR A 126 0.62 -0.46 16.16
N LEU A 127 0.58 -1.78 15.93
CA LEU A 127 -0.58 -2.61 16.28
C LEU A 127 -0.88 -2.54 17.77
N TRP A 128 0.15 -2.61 18.62
CA TRP A 128 0.00 -2.46 20.07
C TRP A 128 -0.61 -1.11 20.46
N ARG A 129 -0.17 -0.02 19.81
CA ARG A 129 -0.72 1.33 20.06
C ARG A 129 -2.19 1.43 19.67
N MET A 130 -2.57 0.83 18.57
CA MET A 130 -3.92 0.98 17.98
C MET A 130 -4.97 0.06 18.59
N LEU A 131 -4.58 -1.10 19.12
CA LEU A 131 -5.50 -2.17 19.55
C LEU A 131 -5.61 -2.33 21.07
N ARG A 132 -4.91 -1.53 21.86
CA ARG A 132 -4.97 -1.56 23.34
C ARG A 132 -6.01 -0.62 23.91
#